data_a18af511a035899be9b8d2f10101461d
#
_entry.id   a18af511a035899be9b8d2f10101461d
#
_cell.length_a   1.000
_cell.length_b   1.000
_cell.length_c   1.000
_cell.angle_alpha   90.00
_cell.angle_beta   90.00
_cell.angle_gamma   90.00
#
_symmetry.space_group_name_H-M   'P 1'
#
loop_
_entity.id
_entity.type
_entity.pdbx_description
1 polymer ?
#
loop_
_entity_poly.entity_id
_entity_poly.type
_entity_poly.pdbx_seq_one_letter_code
_entity_poly.pdbx_strand_id
1 'polypeptide(L)'
;MTNKISRVSKDQWLAKGLEALEAGGIEAVKVERIAKVLGISRSGFYWHFKNRQELFDHLLNYWTREYTGIVTDNPDLMKLGPKKRLLASMEMIRDKHLGKFDLAMTLWAKTDSKIRKIVNAVVKMRLDYLRATFAELGFKGDELEMRARLFVCYHAWEDTVFPDLTDQQHSKLQKLRYQYLIQN
;
A
#
# COMPACT_ATOMS: atom_id res chain seq x y z
N MET A 1 -19.84 -21.34 29.54
CA MET A 1 -18.85 -21.06 28.47
C MET A 1 -18.86 -19.56 28.28
N THR A 2 -17.87 -18.87 28.85
CA THR A 2 -17.74 -17.41 28.76
C THR A 2 -17.23 -17.08 27.37
N ASN A 3 -18.10 -16.50 26.55
CA ASN A 3 -17.77 -15.99 25.21
C ASN A 3 -16.75 -14.86 25.40
N LYS A 4 -15.47 -15.17 25.15
CA LYS A 4 -14.38 -14.19 25.18
C LYS A 4 -14.59 -13.26 23.99
N ILE A 5 -15.31 -12.16 24.19
CA ILE A 5 -15.47 -11.11 23.17
C ILE A 5 -14.04 -10.68 22.80
N SER A 6 -13.59 -11.11 21.65
CA SER A 6 -12.27 -10.72 21.11
C SER A 6 -12.29 -9.20 20.99
N ARG A 7 -11.47 -8.53 21.80
CA ARG A 7 -11.36 -7.07 21.79
C ARG A 7 -10.84 -6.64 20.44
N VAL A 8 -11.59 -5.79 19.72
CA VAL A 8 -11.16 -5.25 18.43
C VAL A 8 -9.80 -4.57 18.59
N SER A 9 -8.83 -4.97 17.76
CA SER A 9 -7.46 -4.45 17.80
C SER A 9 -7.36 -3.07 17.15
N LYS A 10 -6.27 -2.34 17.44
CA LYS A 10 -5.95 -1.07 16.78
C LYS A 10 -5.83 -1.23 15.26
N ASP A 11 -5.20 -2.31 14.81
CA ASP A 11 -5.01 -2.57 13.38
C ASP A 11 -6.33 -2.86 12.65
N GLN A 12 -7.31 -3.48 13.31
CA GLN A 12 -8.65 -3.64 12.74
C GLN A 12 -9.35 -2.29 12.54
N TRP A 13 -9.19 -1.34 13.47
CA TRP A 13 -9.67 0.03 13.28
C TRP A 13 -9.00 0.72 12.10
N LEU A 14 -7.68 0.56 11.96
CA LEU A 14 -6.89 1.19 10.89
C LEU A 14 -7.23 0.58 9.52
N ALA A 15 -7.35 -0.75 9.42
CA ALA A 15 -7.78 -1.42 8.21
C ALA A 15 -9.17 -0.94 7.75
N LYS A 16 -10.16 -0.88 8.68
CA LYS A 16 -11.49 -0.36 8.35
C LYS A 16 -11.50 1.15 8.08
N GLY A 17 -10.56 1.90 8.65
CA GLY A 17 -10.32 3.29 8.32
C GLY A 17 -9.85 3.49 6.87
N LEU A 18 -8.92 2.66 6.39
CA LEU A 18 -8.47 2.65 4.99
C LEU A 18 -9.59 2.27 4.02
N GLU A 19 -10.38 1.24 4.35
CA GLU A 19 -11.55 0.85 3.55
C GLU A 19 -12.58 1.98 3.47
N ALA A 20 -12.82 2.71 4.57
CA ALA A 20 -13.72 3.85 4.57
C ALA A 20 -13.16 5.02 3.71
N LEU A 21 -11.84 5.25 3.77
CA LEU A 21 -11.16 6.24 2.95
C LEU A 21 -11.28 5.92 1.45
N GLU A 22 -11.07 4.67 1.08
CA GLU A 22 -11.22 4.19 -0.30
C GLU A 22 -12.65 4.39 -0.82
N ALA A 23 -13.63 4.00 -0.01
CA ALA A 23 -15.03 4.03 -0.40
C ALA A 23 -15.65 5.42 -0.53
N GLY A 24 -15.11 6.45 0.15
CA GLY A 24 -15.76 7.77 0.15
C GLY A 24 -14.88 8.92 0.63
N GLY A 25 -13.57 8.79 0.48
CA GLY A 25 -12.61 9.83 0.85
C GLY A 25 -12.54 10.07 2.36
N ILE A 26 -11.84 11.15 2.73
CA ILE A 26 -11.58 11.48 4.14
C ILE A 26 -12.85 11.74 4.95
N GLU A 27 -13.91 12.23 4.30
CA GLU A 27 -15.20 12.49 4.94
C GLU A 27 -15.95 11.20 5.33
N ALA A 28 -15.63 10.08 4.71
CA ALA A 28 -16.19 8.78 5.06
C ALA A 28 -15.48 8.12 6.27
N VAL A 29 -14.29 8.60 6.64
CA VAL A 29 -13.54 8.11 7.81
C VAL A 29 -14.13 8.70 9.09
N LYS A 30 -15.30 8.15 9.50
CA LYS A 30 -16.04 8.57 10.71
C LYS A 30 -15.98 7.46 11.75
N VAL A 31 -15.67 7.84 13.00
CA VAL A 31 -15.54 6.89 14.13
C VAL A 31 -16.79 6.02 14.28
N GLU A 32 -17.98 6.63 14.19
CA GLU A 32 -19.27 5.95 14.33
C GLU A 32 -19.47 4.90 13.21
N ARG A 33 -19.10 5.24 11.98
CA ARG A 33 -19.21 4.35 10.82
C ARG A 33 -18.27 3.16 10.97
N ILE A 34 -17.02 3.40 11.36
CA ILE A 34 -16.02 2.33 11.56
C ILE A 34 -16.45 1.43 12.73
N ALA A 35 -16.88 2.00 13.86
CA ALA A 35 -17.38 1.23 15.01
C ALA A 35 -18.54 0.33 14.62
N LYS A 36 -19.52 0.84 13.84
CA LYS A 36 -20.64 0.05 13.33
C LYS A 36 -20.19 -1.12 12.47
N VAL A 37 -19.23 -0.92 11.56
CA VAL A 37 -18.68 -1.99 10.71
C VAL A 37 -17.94 -3.03 11.54
N LEU A 38 -17.25 -2.61 12.61
CA LEU A 38 -16.55 -3.50 13.53
C LEU A 38 -17.48 -4.21 14.53
N GLY A 39 -18.78 -3.90 14.54
CA GLY A 39 -19.77 -4.49 15.45
C GLY A 39 -19.58 -4.10 16.91
N ILE A 40 -19.00 -2.93 17.19
CA ILE A 40 -18.72 -2.43 18.54
C ILE A 40 -19.28 -1.02 18.76
N SER A 41 -19.36 -0.63 20.04
CA SER A 41 -19.75 0.73 20.41
C SER A 41 -18.65 1.77 20.11
N ARG A 42 -19.04 3.02 19.92
CA ARG A 42 -18.11 4.15 19.74
C ARG A 42 -17.09 4.27 20.90
N SER A 43 -17.43 3.88 22.10
CA SER A 43 -16.52 3.92 23.26
C SER A 43 -15.27 3.06 23.05
N GLY A 44 -15.37 1.99 22.25
CA GLY A 44 -14.23 1.16 21.86
C GLY A 44 -13.12 1.90 21.13
N PHE A 45 -13.44 3.00 20.45
CA PHE A 45 -12.48 3.87 19.79
C PHE A 45 -11.48 4.51 20.78
N TYR A 46 -11.98 5.03 21.90
CA TYR A 46 -11.17 5.74 22.89
C TYR A 46 -10.19 4.87 23.68
N TRP A 47 -10.26 3.53 23.52
CA TRP A 47 -9.23 2.62 24.00
C TRP A 47 -7.96 2.64 23.13
N HIS A 48 -8.05 3.10 21.87
CA HIS A 48 -6.98 3.07 20.90
C HIS A 48 -6.50 4.45 20.45
N PHE A 49 -7.42 5.45 20.45
CA PHE A 49 -7.16 6.79 19.93
C PHE A 49 -7.81 7.85 20.82
N LYS A 50 -7.09 8.94 21.07
CA LYS A 50 -7.59 10.09 21.84
C LYS A 50 -8.65 10.88 21.06
N ASN A 51 -8.46 11.00 19.74
CA ASN A 51 -9.31 11.77 18.86
C ASN A 51 -9.16 11.31 17.40
N ARG A 52 -9.97 11.89 16.50
CA ARG A 52 -9.96 11.57 15.06
C ARG A 52 -8.60 11.91 14.40
N GLN A 53 -7.90 12.95 14.85
CA GLN A 53 -6.60 13.31 14.29
C GLN A 53 -5.55 12.22 14.59
N GLU A 54 -5.55 11.67 15.78
CA GLU A 54 -4.67 10.56 16.14
C GLU A 54 -4.98 9.31 15.31
N LEU A 55 -6.26 9.03 15.03
CA LEU A 55 -6.64 7.96 14.09
C LEU A 55 -6.00 8.21 12.71
N PHE A 56 -6.05 9.43 12.19
CA PHE A 56 -5.46 9.75 10.88
C PHE A 56 -3.94 9.59 10.87
N ASP A 57 -3.25 10.06 11.90
CA ASP A 57 -1.80 9.92 12.01
C ASP A 57 -1.39 8.44 12.07
N HIS A 58 -2.13 7.62 12.81
CA HIS A 58 -1.92 6.17 12.84
C HIS A 58 -2.30 5.47 11.54
N LEU A 59 -3.33 5.93 10.85
CA LEU A 59 -3.77 5.37 9.56
C LEU A 59 -2.71 5.57 8.48
N LEU A 60 -2.08 6.75 8.44
CA LEU A 60 -0.98 7.04 7.54
C LEU A 60 0.24 6.16 7.82
N ASN A 61 0.61 6.00 9.10
CA ASN A 61 1.71 5.13 9.49
C ASN A 61 1.42 3.65 9.18
N TYR A 62 0.19 3.21 9.40
CA TYR A 62 -0.27 1.86 9.07
C TYR A 62 -0.19 1.61 7.56
N TRP A 63 -0.71 2.52 6.74
CA TRP A 63 -0.61 2.43 5.29
C TRP A 63 0.85 2.39 4.82
N THR A 64 1.71 3.26 5.33
CA THR A 64 3.14 3.27 4.98
C THR A 64 3.80 1.92 5.30
N ARG A 65 3.57 1.37 6.49
CA ARG A 65 4.17 0.12 6.95
C ARG A 65 3.63 -1.09 6.20
N GLU A 66 2.30 -1.26 6.17
CA GLU A 66 1.66 -2.47 5.67
C GLU A 66 1.53 -2.52 4.15
N TYR A 67 1.54 -1.36 3.47
CA TYR A 67 1.35 -1.26 2.02
C TYR A 67 2.61 -0.80 1.26
N THR A 68 3.69 -0.49 1.98
CA THR A 68 4.98 -0.14 1.37
C THR A 68 6.14 -0.82 2.12
N GLY A 69 6.29 -0.59 3.42
CA GLY A 69 7.38 -1.14 4.23
C GLY A 69 7.45 -2.67 4.19
N ILE A 70 6.30 -3.34 4.09
CA ILE A 70 6.25 -4.82 3.93
C ILE A 70 7.05 -5.33 2.72
N VAL A 71 7.31 -4.47 1.72
CA VAL A 71 8.16 -4.78 0.56
C VAL A 71 9.53 -4.13 0.73
N THR A 72 9.58 -2.81 0.94
CA THR A 72 10.83 -2.03 0.91
C THR A 72 11.77 -2.35 2.07
N ASP A 73 11.23 -2.73 3.24
CA ASP A 73 11.98 -3.04 4.44
C ASP A 73 12.02 -4.56 4.72
N ASN A 74 11.65 -5.38 3.73
CA ASN A 74 11.55 -6.83 3.89
C ASN A 74 12.94 -7.49 3.85
N PRO A 75 13.43 -8.06 4.98
CA PRO A 75 14.77 -8.64 5.03
C PRO A 75 14.91 -9.89 4.16
N ASP A 76 13.84 -10.62 3.89
CA ASP A 76 13.90 -11.83 3.07
C ASP A 76 13.97 -11.48 1.58
N LEU A 77 13.27 -10.42 1.15
CA LEU A 77 13.44 -9.89 -0.21
C LEU A 77 14.87 -9.37 -0.42
N MET A 78 15.46 -8.71 0.56
CA MET A 78 16.81 -8.15 0.46
C MET A 78 17.90 -9.22 0.37
N LYS A 79 17.67 -10.45 0.84
CA LYS A 79 18.57 -11.60 0.68
C LYS A 79 18.56 -12.18 -0.74
N LEU A 80 17.52 -11.88 -1.54
CA LEU A 80 17.40 -12.38 -2.89
C LEU A 80 18.29 -11.57 -3.85
N GLY A 81 18.84 -12.25 -4.87
CA GLY A 81 19.44 -11.56 -6.01
C GLY A 81 18.38 -10.70 -6.75
N PRO A 82 18.80 -9.63 -7.47
CA PRO A 82 17.90 -8.58 -7.94
C PRO A 82 16.77 -9.07 -8.86
N LYS A 83 17.01 -10.07 -9.74
CA LYS A 83 15.96 -10.68 -10.57
C LYS A 83 14.87 -11.36 -9.75
N LYS A 84 15.26 -12.17 -8.77
CA LYS A 84 14.32 -12.87 -7.89
C LYS A 84 13.61 -11.88 -6.96
N ARG A 85 14.32 -10.89 -6.43
CA ARG A 85 13.76 -9.82 -5.59
C ARG A 85 12.69 -9.04 -6.32
N LEU A 86 12.94 -8.63 -7.56
CA LEU A 86 11.96 -7.90 -8.38
C LEU A 86 10.70 -8.73 -8.60
N LEU A 87 10.84 -10.00 -9.00
CA LEU A 87 9.70 -10.90 -9.23
C LEU A 87 8.90 -11.12 -7.94
N ALA A 88 9.57 -11.47 -6.85
CA ALA A 88 8.91 -11.69 -5.55
C ALA A 88 8.21 -10.43 -5.02
N SER A 89 8.78 -9.23 -5.28
CA SER A 89 8.11 -7.96 -4.96
C SER A 89 6.82 -7.78 -5.76
N MET A 90 6.85 -8.08 -7.07
CA MET A 90 5.67 -8.01 -7.94
C MET A 90 4.56 -8.98 -7.48
N GLU A 91 4.94 -10.21 -7.13
CA GLU A 91 4.02 -11.23 -6.60
C GLU A 91 3.40 -10.78 -5.28
N MET A 92 4.22 -10.30 -4.34
CA MET A 92 3.74 -9.81 -3.05
C MET A 92 2.78 -8.62 -3.17
N ILE A 93 3.09 -7.66 -4.06
CA ILE A 93 2.24 -6.48 -4.30
C ILE A 93 0.88 -6.92 -4.83
N ARG A 94 0.85 -7.83 -5.81
CA ARG A 94 -0.39 -8.37 -6.37
C ARG A 94 -1.18 -9.16 -5.31
N ASP A 95 -0.56 -10.18 -4.72
CA ASP A 95 -1.25 -11.16 -3.86
C ASP A 95 -1.81 -10.51 -2.58
N LYS A 96 -1.21 -9.41 -2.15
CA LYS A 96 -1.64 -8.63 -0.98
C LYS A 96 -2.41 -7.34 -1.34
N HIS A 97 -2.64 -7.08 -2.63
CA HIS A 97 -3.30 -5.85 -3.13
C HIS A 97 -2.70 -4.57 -2.54
N LEU A 98 -1.36 -4.46 -2.57
CA LEU A 98 -0.66 -3.37 -1.87
C LEU A 98 -0.87 -1.98 -2.53
N GLY A 99 -1.35 -1.91 -3.77
CA GLY A 99 -1.75 -0.67 -4.47
C GLY A 99 -3.16 -0.17 -4.13
N LYS A 100 -3.98 -1.00 -3.50
CA LYS A 100 -5.43 -0.79 -3.30
C LYS A 100 -5.81 0.61 -2.80
N PHE A 101 -5.07 1.19 -1.87
CA PHE A 101 -5.39 2.47 -1.25
C PHE A 101 -4.65 3.67 -1.85
N ASP A 102 -3.79 3.47 -2.85
CA ASP A 102 -2.91 4.51 -3.37
C ASP A 102 -3.68 5.67 -4.02
N LEU A 103 -4.79 5.36 -4.73
CA LEU A 103 -5.66 6.40 -5.28
C LEU A 103 -6.28 7.27 -4.17
N ALA A 104 -6.86 6.64 -3.16
CA ALA A 104 -7.50 7.36 -2.05
C ALA A 104 -6.51 8.24 -1.29
N MET A 105 -5.29 7.74 -1.05
CA MET A 105 -4.19 8.51 -0.46
C MET A 105 -3.76 9.68 -1.35
N THR A 106 -3.67 9.46 -2.66
CA THR A 106 -3.32 10.51 -3.63
C THR A 106 -4.38 11.61 -3.68
N LEU A 107 -5.66 11.25 -3.65
CA LEU A 107 -6.77 12.21 -3.61
C LEU A 107 -6.77 13.02 -2.31
N TRP A 108 -6.55 12.37 -1.17
CA TRP A 108 -6.42 13.08 0.12
C TRP A 108 -5.22 14.03 0.12
N ALA A 109 -4.08 13.63 -0.44
CA ALA A 109 -2.89 14.46 -0.57
C ALA A 109 -3.10 15.74 -1.40
N LYS A 110 -4.10 15.77 -2.29
CA LYS A 110 -4.44 16.99 -3.06
C LYS A 110 -5.05 18.09 -2.19
N THR A 111 -5.72 17.72 -1.11
CA THR A 111 -6.44 18.65 -0.23
C THR A 111 -5.67 19.00 1.05
N ASP A 112 -4.61 18.27 1.37
CA ASP A 112 -3.83 18.46 2.60
C ASP A 112 -2.32 18.39 2.34
N SER A 113 -1.60 19.47 2.65
CA SER A 113 -0.15 19.57 2.42
C SER A 113 0.69 18.64 3.32
N LYS A 114 0.22 18.34 4.54
CA LYS A 114 0.85 17.38 5.46
C LYS A 114 0.77 15.96 4.87
N ILE A 115 -0.41 15.59 4.40
CA ILE A 115 -0.64 14.29 3.77
C ILE A 115 0.19 14.15 2.49
N ARG A 116 0.25 15.20 1.66
CA ARG A 116 1.07 15.22 0.44
C ARG A 116 2.54 14.96 0.73
N LYS A 117 3.11 15.52 1.81
CA LYS A 117 4.50 15.23 2.21
C LYS A 117 4.70 13.76 2.53
N ILE A 118 3.74 13.13 3.23
CA ILE A 118 3.80 11.71 3.60
C ILE A 118 3.68 10.83 2.35
N VAL A 119 2.71 11.10 1.49
CA VAL A 119 2.53 10.34 0.23
C VAL A 119 3.78 10.46 -0.66
N ASN A 120 4.36 11.66 -0.78
CA ASN A 120 5.59 11.86 -1.54
C ASN A 120 6.78 11.08 -0.93
N ALA A 121 6.87 11.02 0.41
CA ALA A 121 7.89 10.22 1.08
C ALA A 121 7.73 8.72 0.80
N VAL A 122 6.49 8.21 0.80
CA VAL A 122 6.19 6.82 0.44
C VAL A 122 6.56 6.52 -1.02
N VAL A 123 6.21 7.40 -1.95
CA VAL A 123 6.61 7.25 -3.36
C VAL A 123 8.14 7.24 -3.50
N LYS A 124 8.83 8.12 -2.75
CA LYS A 124 10.30 8.14 -2.71
C LYS A 124 10.88 6.81 -2.19
N MET A 125 10.35 6.25 -1.10
CA MET A 125 10.80 4.96 -0.56
C MET A 125 10.67 3.85 -1.62
N ARG A 126 9.53 3.77 -2.30
CA ARG A 126 9.30 2.80 -3.38
C ARG A 126 10.30 2.97 -4.53
N LEU A 127 10.51 4.22 -4.97
CA LEU A 127 11.47 4.53 -6.03
C LEU A 127 12.91 4.20 -5.64
N ASP A 128 13.33 4.52 -4.41
CA ASP A 128 14.69 4.25 -3.95
C ASP A 128 14.97 2.73 -3.88
N TYR A 129 14.00 1.95 -3.39
CA TYR A 129 14.08 0.48 -3.40
C TYR A 129 14.25 -0.09 -4.82
N LEU A 130 13.46 0.41 -5.77
CA LEU A 130 13.50 -0.05 -7.15
C LEU A 130 14.76 0.43 -7.89
N ARG A 131 15.20 1.66 -7.64
CA ARG A 131 16.46 2.17 -8.18
C ARG A 131 17.64 1.29 -7.76
N ALA A 132 17.70 0.92 -6.47
CA ALA A 132 18.72 0.00 -5.98
C ALA A 132 18.64 -1.36 -6.70
N THR A 133 17.43 -1.93 -6.83
CA THR A 133 17.22 -3.21 -7.50
C THR A 133 17.58 -3.16 -8.98
N PHE A 134 17.19 -2.11 -9.73
CA PHE A 134 17.53 -1.96 -11.15
C PHE A 134 19.02 -1.64 -11.36
N ALA A 135 19.67 -0.91 -10.43
CA ALA A 135 21.12 -0.68 -10.49
C ALA A 135 21.91 -1.99 -10.35
N GLU A 136 21.51 -2.89 -9.45
CA GLU A 136 22.09 -4.22 -9.32
C GLU A 136 21.86 -5.11 -10.57
N LEU A 137 20.79 -4.83 -11.36
CA LEU A 137 20.56 -5.47 -12.66
C LEU A 137 21.43 -4.91 -13.78
N GLY A 138 22.20 -3.83 -13.53
CA GLY A 138 23.11 -3.19 -14.48
C GLY A 138 22.53 -1.97 -15.19
N PHE A 139 21.26 -1.61 -14.96
CA PHE A 139 20.66 -0.41 -15.55
C PHE A 139 21.23 0.88 -14.95
N LYS A 140 21.27 1.97 -15.73
CA LYS A 140 21.84 3.26 -15.32
C LYS A 140 21.06 4.43 -15.93
N GLY A 141 21.27 5.62 -15.36
CA GLY A 141 20.73 6.88 -15.91
C GLY A 141 19.21 6.88 -16.10
N ASP A 142 18.77 7.45 -17.21
CA ASP A 142 17.33 7.61 -17.52
C ASP A 142 16.60 6.29 -17.70
N GLU A 143 17.28 5.26 -18.17
CA GLU A 143 16.71 3.93 -18.34
C GLU A 143 16.34 3.30 -16.98
N LEU A 144 17.25 3.37 -16.00
CA LEU A 144 16.99 2.94 -14.63
C LEU A 144 15.81 3.71 -14.03
N GLU A 145 15.82 5.03 -14.17
CA GLU A 145 14.78 5.89 -13.61
C GLU A 145 13.42 5.61 -14.24
N MET A 146 13.36 5.42 -15.57
CA MET A 146 12.11 5.10 -16.25
C MET A 146 11.54 3.75 -15.80
N ARG A 147 12.38 2.71 -15.68
CA ARG A 147 11.95 1.38 -15.20
C ARG A 147 11.37 1.45 -13.78
N ALA A 148 12.03 2.19 -12.88
CA ALA A 148 11.56 2.38 -11.51
C ALA A 148 10.20 3.11 -11.48
N ARG A 149 10.03 4.16 -12.28
CA ARG A 149 8.77 4.91 -12.39
C ARG A 149 7.65 4.09 -13.01
N LEU A 150 7.91 3.37 -14.09
CA LEU A 150 6.92 2.49 -14.72
C LEU A 150 6.44 1.43 -13.74
N PHE A 151 7.36 0.84 -12.96
CA PHE A 151 6.99 -0.12 -11.92
C PHE A 151 6.05 0.50 -10.89
N VAL A 152 6.43 1.64 -10.30
CA VAL A 152 5.61 2.30 -9.26
C VAL A 152 4.26 2.71 -9.81
N CYS A 153 4.22 3.36 -10.98
CA CYS A 153 2.96 3.82 -11.58
C CYS A 153 2.03 2.64 -11.89
N TYR A 154 2.55 1.58 -12.48
CA TYR A 154 1.71 0.44 -12.85
C TYR A 154 1.09 -0.21 -11.60
N HIS A 155 1.90 -0.54 -10.59
CA HIS A 155 1.40 -1.24 -9.40
C HIS A 155 0.54 -0.37 -8.47
N ALA A 156 0.70 0.95 -8.53
CA ALA A 156 -0.16 1.86 -7.77
C ALA A 156 -1.58 1.97 -8.37
N TRP A 157 -1.74 1.66 -9.65
CA TRP A 157 -2.98 1.94 -10.37
C TRP A 157 -3.61 0.70 -11.02
N GLU A 158 -2.93 -0.45 -11.05
CA GLU A 158 -3.38 -1.68 -11.72
C GLU A 158 -4.81 -2.06 -11.31
N ASP A 159 -5.04 -2.22 -10.01
CA ASP A 159 -6.35 -2.62 -9.46
C ASP A 159 -7.46 -1.60 -9.72
N THR A 160 -7.09 -0.32 -9.86
CA THR A 160 -8.06 0.77 -10.11
C THR A 160 -8.40 0.93 -11.58
N VAL A 161 -7.40 0.79 -12.46
CA VAL A 161 -7.57 1.08 -13.90
C VAL A 161 -8.00 -0.17 -14.66
N PHE A 162 -7.64 -1.36 -14.17
CA PHE A 162 -7.91 -2.64 -14.83
C PHE A 162 -8.62 -3.64 -13.89
N PRO A 163 -9.80 -3.29 -13.34
CA PRO A 163 -10.47 -4.11 -12.30
C PRO A 163 -11.01 -5.44 -12.83
N ASP A 164 -11.17 -5.59 -14.14
CA ASP A 164 -11.88 -6.73 -14.76
C ASP A 164 -10.93 -7.87 -15.18
N LEU A 165 -9.65 -7.80 -14.87
CA LEU A 165 -8.71 -8.86 -15.21
C LEU A 165 -8.91 -10.09 -14.30
N THR A 166 -8.99 -11.27 -14.94
CA THR A 166 -8.97 -12.54 -14.19
C THR A 166 -7.58 -12.82 -13.63
N ASP A 167 -7.47 -13.63 -12.57
CA ASP A 167 -6.18 -14.03 -11.98
C ASP A 167 -5.20 -14.62 -13.01
N GLN A 168 -5.72 -15.38 -13.99
CA GLN A 168 -4.93 -15.95 -15.07
C GLN A 168 -4.36 -14.85 -15.98
N GLN A 169 -5.16 -13.84 -16.33
CA GLN A 169 -4.74 -12.70 -17.14
C GLN A 169 -3.70 -11.86 -16.37
N HIS A 170 -3.96 -11.56 -15.10
CA HIS A 170 -2.99 -10.89 -14.23
C HIS A 170 -1.65 -11.62 -14.18
N SER A 171 -1.65 -12.93 -13.94
CA SER A 171 -0.44 -13.74 -13.89
C SER A 171 0.33 -13.72 -15.22
N LYS A 172 -0.37 -13.81 -16.36
CA LYS A 172 0.23 -13.74 -17.70
C LYS A 172 0.87 -12.37 -17.96
N LEU A 173 0.13 -11.29 -17.69
CA LEU A 173 0.60 -9.92 -17.89
C LEU A 173 1.76 -9.58 -16.94
N GLN A 174 1.74 -10.07 -15.71
CA GLN A 174 2.84 -9.89 -14.77
C GLN A 174 4.14 -10.54 -15.27
N LYS A 175 4.07 -11.74 -15.85
CA LYS A 175 5.24 -12.41 -16.45
C LYS A 175 5.81 -11.60 -17.61
N LEU A 176 4.96 -11.09 -18.50
CA LEU A 176 5.38 -10.22 -19.61
C LEU A 176 5.99 -8.91 -19.11
N ARG A 177 5.34 -8.24 -18.14
CA ARG A 177 5.85 -7.01 -17.52
C ARG A 177 7.21 -7.23 -16.88
N TYR A 178 7.38 -8.34 -16.16
CA TYR A 178 8.68 -8.71 -15.60
C TYR A 178 9.75 -8.83 -16.68
N GLN A 179 9.45 -9.51 -17.80
CA GLN A 179 10.38 -9.65 -18.92
C GLN A 179 10.77 -8.27 -19.49
N TYR A 180 9.81 -7.38 -19.75
CA TYR A 180 10.10 -6.02 -20.21
C TYR A 180 10.95 -5.20 -19.23
N LEU A 181 10.75 -5.39 -17.93
CA LEU A 181 11.49 -4.67 -16.90
C LEU A 181 12.94 -5.13 -16.75
N ILE A 182 13.29 -6.38 -17.11
CA ILE A 182 14.63 -6.94 -16.96
C ILE A 182 15.39 -7.11 -18.28
N GLN A 183 14.72 -6.88 -19.41
CA GLN A 183 15.30 -7.00 -20.74
C GLN A 183 16.25 -5.80 -21.03
N ASN A 184 17.47 -6.08 -21.48
CA ASN A 184 18.42 -5.07 -22.00
C ASN A 184 18.11 -4.75 -23.44
#